data_a7041a08614811c5b41c5e990f4a9713
#
_entry.id   a7041a08614811c5b41c5e990f4a9713
#
_cell.length_a   1.000
_cell.length_b   1.000
_cell.length_c   1.000
_cell.angle_alpha   90.00
_cell.angle_beta   90.00
_cell.angle_gamma   90.00
#
_symmetry.space_group_name_H-M   'P 1'
#
loop_
_entity.id
_entity.type
_entity.pdbx_description
1 polymer ?
#
loop_
_entity_poly.entity_id
_entity_poly.type
_entity_poly.pdbx_seq_one_letter_code
_entity_poly.pdbx_strand_id
1 'polypeptide(L)'
;MVSFLVIIYFCLNLLTYKMYMKNMKLKVLLVLCALLLLSAFIAERKDPITIFMIGDSTMANKSLKNGNIERGWGQMLPGYFTEEVVVDNHAMNGRSSLSFINEGRWDIVLSKIHKGDYVFIQFGHNDEKPRATFHTETGSTFDDILRSFVNETRAKGGYPVLFYSF
;
A
#
# COMPACT_ATOMS: atom_id res chain seq x y z
N MET A 1 10.43 -10.32 23.22
CA MET A 1 11.80 -10.85 23.42
C MET A 1 11.90 -11.95 24.47
N VAL A 2 11.19 -11.86 25.59
CA VAL A 2 11.20 -12.89 26.67
C VAL A 2 10.56 -14.22 26.21
N SER A 3 9.53 -14.19 25.38
CA SER A 3 8.83 -15.40 24.88
C SER A 3 9.71 -16.30 24.00
N PHE A 4 10.62 -15.72 23.24
CA PHE A 4 11.47 -16.45 22.31
C PHE A 4 12.58 -17.26 23.04
N LEU A 5 13.16 -16.67 24.09
CA LEU A 5 14.16 -17.31 24.94
C LEU A 5 13.55 -18.47 25.76
N VAL A 6 12.28 -18.34 26.19
CA VAL A 6 11.59 -19.40 26.91
C VAL A 6 11.32 -20.60 26.01
N ILE A 7 10.95 -20.37 24.75
CA ILE A 7 10.71 -21.45 23.78
C ILE A 7 12.02 -22.16 23.40
N ILE A 8 13.11 -21.43 23.20
CA ILE A 8 14.44 -21.99 22.93
C ILE A 8 14.92 -22.80 24.15
N TYR A 9 14.73 -22.29 25.36
CA TYR A 9 15.07 -23.00 26.59
C TYR A 9 14.26 -24.30 26.75
N PHE A 10 12.96 -24.26 26.41
CA PHE A 10 12.09 -25.46 26.43
C PHE A 10 12.49 -26.49 25.36
N CYS A 11 12.83 -26.05 24.14
CA CYS A 11 13.35 -26.91 23.07
C CYS A 11 14.72 -27.52 23.42
N LEU A 12 15.61 -26.75 24.00
CA LEU A 12 16.92 -27.24 24.46
C LEU A 12 16.79 -28.23 25.60
N ASN A 13 15.87 -28.00 26.56
CA ASN A 13 15.60 -28.96 27.64
C ASN A 13 14.89 -30.24 27.16
N LEU A 14 14.04 -30.16 26.15
CA LEU A 14 13.47 -31.32 25.47
C LEU A 14 14.54 -32.15 24.74
N LEU A 15 15.53 -31.51 24.16
CA LEU A 15 16.70 -32.15 23.53
C LEU A 15 17.65 -32.75 24.56
N THR A 16 17.79 -32.17 25.74
CA THR A 16 18.66 -32.66 26.83
C THR A 16 17.94 -33.65 27.74
N TYR A 17 16.60 -33.72 27.71
CA TYR A 17 15.87 -34.76 28.43
C TYR A 17 16.27 -36.11 27.84
N LYS A 18 17.01 -36.89 28.63
CA LYS A 18 17.56 -38.21 28.33
C LYS A 18 16.46 -39.23 27.97
N MET A 19 15.75 -39.03 26.88
CA MET A 19 15.08 -40.14 26.23
C MET A 19 16.14 -40.84 25.39
N TYR A 20 16.61 -41.96 25.90
CA TYR A 20 17.54 -42.90 25.28
C TYR A 20 16.86 -43.47 24.02
N MET A 21 16.77 -42.69 22.95
CA MET A 21 16.10 -43.11 21.73
C MET A 21 17.12 -43.94 20.91
N LYS A 22 17.09 -45.24 21.10
CA LYS A 22 17.80 -46.24 20.32
C LYS A 22 17.51 -46.19 18.82
N ASN A 23 16.42 -45.47 18.44
CA ASN A 23 15.92 -45.49 17.07
C ASN A 23 16.33 -44.20 16.32
N MET A 24 17.34 -44.29 15.47
CA MET A 24 17.86 -43.18 14.67
C MET A 24 16.81 -42.56 13.77
N LYS A 25 15.82 -43.33 13.27
CA LYS A 25 14.70 -42.85 12.45
C LYS A 25 13.80 -41.89 13.20
N LEU A 26 13.52 -42.12 14.50
CA LEU A 26 12.72 -41.25 15.31
C LEU A 26 13.44 -39.94 15.67
N LYS A 27 14.74 -39.97 15.87
CA LYS A 27 15.55 -38.75 16.08
C LYS A 27 15.55 -37.86 14.84
N VAL A 28 15.74 -38.47 13.67
CA VAL A 28 15.64 -37.73 12.39
C VAL A 28 14.26 -37.11 12.18
N LEU A 29 13.19 -37.84 12.48
CA LEU A 29 11.83 -37.34 12.38
C LEU A 29 11.59 -36.14 13.30
N LEU A 30 12.06 -36.18 14.55
CA LEU A 30 11.90 -35.07 15.50
C LEU A 30 12.69 -33.82 15.06
N VAL A 31 13.88 -34.00 14.50
CA VAL A 31 14.67 -32.90 13.95
C VAL A 31 13.96 -32.29 12.73
N LEU A 32 13.42 -33.11 11.84
CA LEU A 32 12.62 -32.64 10.70
C LEU A 32 11.36 -31.88 11.13
N CYS A 33 10.62 -32.41 12.13
CA CYS A 33 9.49 -31.71 12.70
C CYS A 33 9.88 -30.37 13.36
N ALA A 34 11.00 -30.34 14.09
CA ALA A 34 11.49 -29.10 14.68
C ALA A 34 11.91 -28.08 13.61
N LEU A 35 12.55 -28.50 12.51
CA LEU A 35 12.89 -27.64 11.39
C LEU A 35 11.63 -27.13 10.65
N LEU A 36 10.62 -27.98 10.48
CA LEU A 36 9.32 -27.57 9.92
C LEU A 36 8.60 -26.56 10.82
N LEU A 37 8.64 -26.76 12.14
CA LEU A 37 8.08 -25.80 13.09
C LEU A 37 8.86 -24.48 13.10
N LEU A 38 10.19 -24.52 13.00
CA LEU A 38 11.04 -23.32 12.87
C LEU A 38 10.77 -22.58 11.55
N SER A 39 10.55 -23.30 10.45
CA SER A 39 10.23 -22.66 9.17
C SER A 39 8.87 -21.98 9.17
N ALA A 40 7.90 -22.48 9.95
CA ALA A 40 6.59 -21.82 10.16
C ALA A 40 6.71 -20.54 11.01
N PHE A 41 7.80 -20.33 11.73
CA PHE A 41 8.11 -19.10 12.49
C PHE A 41 9.03 -18.12 11.75
N ILE A 42 9.39 -18.39 10.49
CA ILE A 42 9.97 -17.34 9.65
C ILE A 42 8.85 -16.34 9.45
N ALA A 43 8.94 -15.24 10.20
CA ALA A 43 7.96 -14.16 10.16
C ALA A 43 7.74 -13.80 8.70
N GLU A 44 6.52 -14.00 8.23
CA GLU A 44 6.08 -13.53 6.94
C GLU A 44 6.42 -12.03 6.90
N ARG A 45 7.43 -11.67 6.11
CA ARG A 45 7.82 -10.28 5.95
C ARG A 45 6.62 -9.61 5.30
N LYS A 46 5.83 -8.94 6.11
CA LYS A 46 4.66 -8.24 5.63
C LYS A 46 5.19 -7.13 4.74
N ASP A 47 4.92 -7.21 3.45
CA ASP A 47 5.26 -6.14 2.54
C ASP A 47 4.67 -4.82 3.07
N PRO A 48 5.39 -3.69 2.96
CA PRO A 48 4.89 -2.41 3.42
C PRO A 48 3.58 -2.10 2.69
N ILE A 49 2.62 -1.53 3.42
CA ILE A 49 1.38 -1.04 2.84
C ILE A 49 1.71 0.13 1.92
N THR A 50 1.20 0.12 0.69
CA THR A 50 1.36 1.24 -0.22
C THR A 50 0.12 2.12 -0.21
N ILE A 51 0.33 3.44 -0.09
CA ILE A 51 -0.69 4.46 -0.30
C ILE A 51 -0.43 5.09 -1.67
N PHE A 52 -1.21 4.70 -2.65
CA PHE A 52 -1.23 5.36 -3.96
C PHE A 52 -2.04 6.64 -3.85
N MET A 53 -1.52 7.72 -4.41
CA MET A 53 -2.22 9.01 -4.39
C MET A 53 -2.50 9.46 -5.82
N ILE A 54 -3.77 9.70 -6.14
CA ILE A 54 -4.21 10.22 -7.42
C ILE A 54 -4.99 11.52 -7.21
N GLY A 55 -4.65 12.54 -7.99
CA GLY A 55 -5.24 13.86 -7.79
C GLY A 55 -4.59 14.95 -8.64
N ASP A 56 -4.92 16.17 -8.31
CA ASP A 56 -4.49 17.36 -8.99
C ASP A 56 -3.27 18.06 -8.33
N SER A 57 -3.13 19.37 -8.57
CA SER A 57 -2.02 20.17 -8.09
C SER A 57 -1.97 20.36 -6.57
N THR A 58 -3.08 20.23 -5.87
CA THR A 58 -3.12 20.39 -4.40
C THR A 58 -2.44 19.22 -3.70
N MET A 59 -2.48 18.04 -4.31
CA MET A 59 -1.87 16.80 -3.82
C MET A 59 -0.47 16.55 -4.41
N ALA A 60 -0.20 17.01 -5.63
CA ALA A 60 0.98 16.66 -6.42
C ALA A 60 2.31 17.10 -5.81
N ASN A 61 3.36 16.33 -6.09
CA ASN A 61 4.72 16.74 -5.78
C ASN A 61 5.12 18.01 -6.56
N LYS A 62 5.70 18.97 -5.87
CA LYS A 62 6.21 20.21 -6.44
C LYS A 62 7.73 20.18 -6.58
N SER A 63 8.24 20.77 -7.64
CA SER A 63 9.69 20.98 -7.79
C SER A 63 10.17 21.96 -6.72
N LEU A 64 11.29 21.64 -6.08
CA LEU A 64 11.95 22.51 -5.10
C LEU A 64 12.97 23.46 -5.74
N LYS A 65 13.10 23.41 -7.06
CA LYS A 65 14.06 24.24 -7.81
C LYS A 65 13.69 25.71 -7.74
N ASN A 66 14.71 26.57 -7.88
CA ASN A 66 14.56 28.04 -7.93
C ASN A 66 13.88 28.67 -6.71
N GLY A 67 14.04 28.08 -5.51
CA GLY A 67 13.46 28.60 -4.28
C GLY A 67 11.93 28.43 -4.16
N ASN A 68 11.33 27.57 -4.96
CA ASN A 68 9.91 27.28 -4.86
C ASN A 68 9.54 26.69 -3.49
N ILE A 69 8.69 27.41 -2.75
CA ILE A 69 8.19 27.00 -1.42
C ILE A 69 6.87 26.23 -1.47
N GLU A 70 6.23 26.18 -2.65
CA GLU A 70 4.96 25.47 -2.83
C GLU A 70 5.13 23.96 -2.57
N ARG A 71 4.17 23.37 -1.87
CA ARG A 71 4.10 21.93 -1.60
C ARG A 71 2.69 21.45 -1.84
N GLY A 72 2.56 20.30 -2.49
CA GLY A 72 1.30 19.55 -2.42
C GLY A 72 1.25 18.75 -1.11
N TRP A 73 0.07 18.61 -0.52
CA TRP A 73 -0.04 17.89 0.74
C TRP A 73 0.43 16.42 0.64
N GLY A 74 0.23 15.79 -0.51
CA GLY A 74 0.71 14.44 -0.77
C GLY A 74 2.25 14.32 -0.77
N GLN A 75 2.96 15.40 -1.09
CA GLN A 75 4.42 15.45 -0.99
C GLN A 75 4.92 15.41 0.45
N MET A 76 4.10 15.92 1.39
CA MET A 76 4.45 15.97 2.81
C MET A 76 4.02 14.72 3.58
N LEU A 77 3.08 13.97 3.02
CA LEU A 77 2.45 12.82 3.68
C LEU A 77 3.44 11.73 4.14
N PRO A 78 4.52 11.38 3.39
CA PRO A 78 5.49 10.38 3.82
C PRO A 78 6.10 10.65 5.20
N GLY A 79 6.25 11.91 5.58
CA GLY A 79 6.82 12.31 6.88
C GLY A 79 5.98 11.94 8.12
N TYR A 80 4.74 11.48 7.90
CA TYR A 80 3.81 11.10 8.97
C TYR A 80 3.71 9.58 9.18
N PHE A 81 4.43 8.79 8.38
CA PHE A 81 4.40 7.33 8.48
C PHE A 81 5.78 6.77 8.82
N THR A 82 5.77 5.53 9.34
CA THR A 82 6.96 4.71 9.53
C THR A 82 7.36 3.99 8.24
N GLU A 83 8.47 3.26 8.25
CA GLU A 83 8.95 2.45 7.11
C GLU A 83 7.97 1.34 6.68
N GLU A 84 6.93 1.07 7.47
CA GLU A 84 5.89 0.10 7.16
C GLU A 84 4.89 0.60 6.10
N VAL A 85 4.94 1.89 5.77
CA VAL A 85 4.05 2.53 4.80
C VAL A 85 4.87 3.24 3.72
N VAL A 86 4.60 2.90 2.47
CA VAL A 86 5.15 3.57 1.29
C VAL A 86 4.08 4.50 0.69
N VAL A 87 4.43 5.75 0.43
CA VAL A 87 3.54 6.69 -0.28
C VAL A 87 4.03 6.83 -1.74
N ASP A 88 3.22 6.33 -2.69
CA ASP A 88 3.47 6.44 -4.14
C ASP A 88 2.53 7.53 -4.73
N ASN A 89 3.04 8.76 -4.81
CA ASN A 89 2.24 9.91 -5.22
C ASN A 89 2.25 10.11 -6.75
N HIS A 90 1.16 9.71 -7.40
CA HIS A 90 0.90 9.87 -8.83
C HIS A 90 0.10 11.14 -9.17
N ALA A 91 -0.30 11.94 -8.19
CA ALA A 91 -1.01 13.20 -8.44
C ALA A 91 -0.21 14.12 -9.34
N MET A 92 -0.89 14.84 -10.23
CA MET A 92 -0.25 15.65 -11.26
C MET A 92 -0.90 17.03 -11.39
N ASN A 93 -0.06 18.06 -11.43
CA ASN A 93 -0.53 19.43 -11.60
C ASN A 93 -1.48 19.59 -12.80
N GLY A 94 -2.60 20.25 -12.57
CA GLY A 94 -3.56 20.63 -13.61
C GLY A 94 -4.38 19.48 -14.19
N ARG A 95 -4.43 18.32 -13.56
CA ARG A 95 -5.25 17.18 -14.06
C ARG A 95 -6.61 17.17 -13.39
N SER A 96 -7.62 16.95 -14.21
CA SER A 96 -8.96 16.52 -13.79
C SER A 96 -9.04 15.01 -13.69
N SER A 97 -10.10 14.46 -13.12
CA SER A 97 -10.37 13.03 -13.09
C SER A 97 -10.40 12.44 -14.49
N LEU A 98 -11.05 13.10 -15.43
CA LEU A 98 -11.16 12.70 -16.84
C LEU A 98 -9.79 12.70 -17.54
N SER A 99 -9.00 13.77 -17.40
CA SER A 99 -7.69 13.83 -18.04
C SER A 99 -6.71 12.81 -17.45
N PHE A 100 -6.86 12.48 -16.17
CA PHE A 100 -6.05 11.46 -15.50
C PHE A 100 -6.27 10.07 -16.11
N ILE A 101 -7.52 9.74 -16.45
CA ILE A 101 -7.84 8.50 -17.16
C ILE A 101 -7.32 8.58 -18.61
N ASN A 102 -7.65 9.65 -19.35
CA ASN A 102 -7.33 9.77 -20.75
C ASN A 102 -5.82 9.74 -21.05
N GLU A 103 -5.00 10.15 -20.08
CA GLU A 103 -3.53 10.08 -20.16
C GLU A 103 -2.98 8.70 -19.73
N GLY A 104 -3.82 7.71 -19.44
CA GLY A 104 -3.41 6.37 -19.00
C GLY A 104 -2.77 6.34 -17.60
N ARG A 105 -2.89 7.42 -16.82
CA ARG A 105 -2.28 7.53 -15.48
C ARG A 105 -2.94 6.60 -14.47
N TRP A 106 -4.25 6.44 -14.60
CA TRP A 106 -4.99 5.50 -13.75
C TRP A 106 -4.55 4.06 -13.98
N ASP A 107 -4.37 3.65 -15.22
CA ASP A 107 -3.94 2.28 -15.57
C ASP A 107 -2.58 1.93 -14.94
N ILE A 108 -1.67 2.91 -14.90
CA ILE A 108 -0.36 2.75 -14.24
C ILE A 108 -0.54 2.47 -12.75
N VAL A 109 -1.39 3.23 -12.06
CA VAL A 109 -1.67 3.04 -10.62
C VAL A 109 -2.37 1.70 -10.41
N LEU A 110 -3.44 1.43 -11.16
CA LEU A 110 -4.25 0.22 -11.05
C LEU A 110 -3.44 -1.06 -11.22
N SER A 111 -2.42 -1.03 -12.10
CA SER A 111 -1.52 -2.16 -12.33
C SER A 111 -0.65 -2.51 -11.12
N LYS A 112 -0.41 -1.55 -10.21
CA LYS A 112 0.48 -1.68 -9.05
C LYS A 112 -0.26 -2.03 -7.76
N ILE A 113 -1.58 -1.86 -7.71
CA ILE A 113 -2.36 -2.07 -6.48
C ILE A 113 -2.36 -3.55 -6.11
N HIS A 114 -2.03 -3.84 -4.85
CA HIS A 114 -2.15 -5.15 -4.22
C HIS A 114 -3.21 -5.11 -3.11
N LYS A 115 -3.63 -6.29 -2.70
CA LYS A 115 -4.57 -6.43 -1.58
C LYS A 115 -3.99 -5.80 -0.31
N GLY A 116 -4.75 -4.89 0.30
CA GLY A 116 -4.37 -4.18 1.52
C GLY A 116 -3.81 -2.78 1.29
N ASP A 117 -3.50 -2.42 0.05
CA ASP A 117 -3.05 -1.07 -0.30
C ASP A 117 -4.19 -0.05 -0.21
N TYR A 118 -3.84 1.23 -0.12
CA TYR A 118 -4.80 2.33 -0.12
C TYR A 118 -4.66 3.15 -1.39
N VAL A 119 -5.79 3.71 -1.86
CA VAL A 119 -5.80 4.69 -2.94
C VAL A 119 -6.49 5.96 -2.44
N PHE A 120 -5.72 7.03 -2.31
CA PHE A 120 -6.18 8.36 -1.93
C PHE A 120 -6.53 9.13 -3.20
N ILE A 121 -7.78 9.57 -3.31
CA ILE A 121 -8.38 10.14 -4.51
C ILE A 121 -8.84 11.56 -4.22
N GLN A 122 -8.30 12.56 -4.94
CA GLN A 122 -8.69 13.95 -4.81
C GLN A 122 -8.73 14.64 -6.18
N PHE A 123 -9.93 14.88 -6.70
CA PHE A 123 -10.19 15.62 -7.94
C PHE A 123 -11.37 16.59 -7.71
N GLY A 124 -11.60 17.48 -8.67
CA GLY A 124 -12.71 18.44 -8.70
C GLY A 124 -12.30 19.77 -9.31
N HIS A 125 -11.30 20.45 -8.75
CA HIS A 125 -10.90 21.79 -9.18
C HIS A 125 -10.63 21.96 -10.69
N ASN A 126 -10.04 20.95 -11.34
CA ASN A 126 -9.82 20.98 -12.78
C ASN A 126 -10.99 20.41 -13.57
N ASP A 127 -11.84 19.63 -12.95
CA ASP A 127 -13.04 19.04 -13.55
C ASP A 127 -14.10 20.10 -13.87
N GLU A 128 -14.12 21.21 -13.12
CA GLU A 128 -15.03 22.35 -13.34
C GLU A 128 -14.62 23.21 -14.55
N LYS A 129 -13.39 23.09 -15.05
CA LYS A 129 -12.88 23.95 -16.13
C LYS A 129 -13.60 23.64 -17.44
N PRO A 130 -14.08 24.66 -18.20
CA PRO A 130 -14.88 24.48 -19.41
C PRO A 130 -14.08 23.97 -20.62
N ARG A 131 -13.10 23.15 -20.40
CA ARG A 131 -12.21 22.57 -21.43
C ARG A 131 -12.59 21.11 -21.62
N ALA A 132 -13.04 20.74 -22.81
CA ALA A 132 -13.58 19.41 -23.11
C ALA A 132 -12.71 18.22 -22.68
N THR A 133 -11.39 18.38 -22.64
CA THR A 133 -10.47 17.33 -22.22
C THR A 133 -10.33 17.21 -20.69
N PHE A 134 -10.93 18.12 -19.92
CA PHE A 134 -10.85 18.21 -18.47
C PHE A 134 -12.23 18.15 -17.81
N HIS A 135 -13.23 18.77 -18.49
CA HIS A 135 -14.53 19.01 -17.91
C HIS A 135 -15.29 17.71 -17.65
N THR A 136 -15.90 17.65 -16.48
CA THR A 136 -16.85 16.61 -16.08
C THR A 136 -18.07 17.26 -15.41
N GLU A 137 -19.22 16.66 -15.56
CA GLU A 137 -20.48 17.13 -14.97
C GLU A 137 -20.73 16.43 -13.63
N THR A 138 -20.96 17.22 -12.58
CA THR A 138 -21.39 16.73 -11.27
C THR A 138 -22.75 16.04 -11.39
N GLY A 139 -22.93 14.94 -10.68
CA GLY A 139 -24.15 14.12 -10.77
C GLY A 139 -24.21 13.20 -11.98
N SER A 140 -23.18 13.19 -12.85
CA SER A 140 -23.07 12.28 -13.99
C SER A 140 -21.61 11.85 -14.21
N THR A 141 -20.90 12.41 -15.20
CA THR A 141 -19.58 11.94 -15.62
C THR A 141 -18.51 12.02 -14.52
N PHE A 142 -18.54 13.05 -13.67
CA PHE A 142 -17.63 13.15 -12.52
C PHE A 142 -17.86 12.00 -11.53
N ASP A 143 -19.10 11.78 -11.15
CA ASP A 143 -19.49 10.73 -10.20
C ASP A 143 -19.18 9.34 -10.74
N ASP A 144 -19.40 9.12 -12.05
CA ASP A 144 -19.13 7.86 -12.70
C ASP A 144 -17.62 7.54 -12.69
N ILE A 145 -16.77 8.53 -12.96
CA ILE A 145 -15.32 8.39 -12.90
C ILE A 145 -14.86 8.07 -11.48
N LEU A 146 -15.32 8.83 -10.47
CA LEU A 146 -14.98 8.56 -9.08
C LEU A 146 -15.43 7.16 -8.65
N ARG A 147 -16.63 6.75 -9.07
CA ARG A 147 -17.17 5.41 -8.83
C ARG A 147 -16.32 4.30 -9.47
N SER A 148 -15.80 4.56 -10.68
CA SER A 148 -14.87 3.66 -11.36
C SER A 148 -13.59 3.47 -10.55
N PHE A 149 -12.92 4.55 -10.13
CA PHE A 149 -11.72 4.49 -9.28
C PHE A 149 -11.97 3.67 -8.00
N VAL A 150 -13.10 3.91 -7.33
CA VAL A 150 -13.49 3.19 -6.11
C VAL A 150 -13.69 1.69 -6.38
N ASN A 151 -14.46 1.36 -7.42
CA ASN A 151 -14.80 -0.03 -7.72
C ASN A 151 -13.58 -0.83 -8.19
N GLU A 152 -12.74 -0.25 -9.04
CA GLU A 152 -11.54 -0.90 -9.56
C GLU A 152 -10.48 -1.07 -8.47
N THR A 153 -10.33 -0.09 -7.56
CA THR A 153 -9.48 -0.24 -6.37
C THR A 153 -9.95 -1.41 -5.51
N ARG A 154 -11.27 -1.50 -5.25
CA ARG A 154 -11.85 -2.59 -4.45
C ARG A 154 -11.70 -3.95 -5.14
N ALA A 155 -11.83 -4.00 -6.47
CA ALA A 155 -11.65 -5.22 -7.25
C ALA A 155 -10.21 -5.78 -7.14
N LYS A 156 -9.22 -4.90 -6.91
CA LYS A 156 -7.83 -5.26 -6.61
C LYS A 156 -7.61 -5.63 -5.13
N GLY A 157 -8.63 -5.51 -4.27
CA GLY A 157 -8.52 -5.73 -2.83
C GLY A 157 -7.91 -4.55 -2.07
N GLY A 158 -7.81 -3.39 -2.71
CA GLY A 158 -7.36 -2.13 -2.11
C GLY A 158 -8.49 -1.37 -1.42
N TYR A 159 -8.12 -0.35 -0.65
CA TYR A 159 -9.01 0.52 0.11
C TYR A 159 -9.03 1.94 -0.49
N PRO A 160 -10.11 2.34 -1.20
CA PRO A 160 -10.24 3.70 -1.73
C PRO A 160 -10.63 4.68 -0.62
N VAL A 161 -10.02 5.87 -0.62
CA VAL A 161 -10.32 6.99 0.27
C VAL A 161 -10.50 8.25 -0.58
N LEU A 162 -11.71 8.82 -0.53
CA LEU A 162 -12.06 10.05 -1.25
C LEU A 162 -11.80 11.27 -0.37
N PHE A 163 -11.10 12.25 -0.94
CA PHE A 163 -10.88 13.55 -0.33
C PHE A 163 -11.66 14.61 -1.10
N TYR A 164 -12.33 15.50 -0.38
CA TYR A 164 -12.98 16.66 -0.98
C TYR A 164 -11.95 17.76 -1.21
N SER A 165 -12.02 18.40 -2.38
CA SER A 165 -11.33 19.64 -2.66
C SER A 165 -12.29 20.79 -2.32
N PHE A 166 -11.89 21.67 -1.43
CA PHE A 166 -12.62 22.92 -1.17
C PHE A 166 -12.04 24.02 -2.03
#